data_28b591949dfbb460c1c5838637744a32
#
_entry.id   28b591949dfbb460c1c5838637744a32
#
_cell.length_a   1.000
_cell.length_b   1.000
_cell.length_c   1.000
_cell.angle_alpha   90.00
_cell.angle_beta   90.00
_cell.angle_gamma   90.00
#
_symmetry.space_group_name_H-M   'P 1'
#
loop_
_entity.id
_entity.type
_entity.pdbx_description
1 polymer ?
#
loop_
_entity_poly.entity_id
_entity_poly.type
_entity_poly.pdbx_seq_one_letter_code
_entity_poly.pdbx_strand_id
1 'polypeptide(L)'
;MAVFNSYSDLKSQIANYLARSDLTDKIPTFIELAEIRLNRDLRLRQTLQNSTYTMTAGNKLVPVPADFLEMKEQHINTNPVTNLTFQSTSVFYRNGLVNTAGKPTYYTQVARDFAYAPTPDAAYVVEMTYYKKPTIMSDTNPSNEYLTYCPDLLLYGALAESAPYLMDDARLTTWQALYNVGLASLTKSSEESEYPAQPLAVQLS
;
A
#
# COMPACT_ATOMS: atom_id res chain seq x y z
N MET A 1 -6.95 9.02 -21.29
CA MET A 1 -8.37 8.56 -21.25
C MET A 1 -8.36 7.22 -20.56
N ALA A 2 -9.08 7.04 -19.46
CA ALA A 2 -9.11 5.73 -18.78
C ALA A 2 -9.73 4.68 -19.70
N VAL A 3 -9.13 3.51 -19.78
CA VAL A 3 -9.60 2.39 -20.64
C VAL A 3 -10.92 1.83 -20.09
N PHE A 4 -11.08 1.88 -18.76
CA PHE A 4 -12.29 1.51 -18.03
C PHE A 4 -12.64 2.60 -17.05
N ASN A 5 -13.93 2.93 -16.92
CA ASN A 5 -14.39 4.02 -16.06
C ASN A 5 -15.04 3.52 -14.77
N SER A 6 -15.34 2.24 -14.70
CA SER A 6 -16.04 1.66 -13.55
C SER A 6 -15.76 0.16 -13.39
N TYR A 7 -16.08 -0.34 -12.20
CA TYR A 7 -16.10 -1.77 -11.89
C TYR A 7 -16.97 -2.58 -12.88
N SER A 8 -18.10 -2.03 -13.29
CA SER A 8 -18.99 -2.64 -14.28
C SER A 8 -18.32 -2.77 -15.64
N ASP A 9 -17.60 -1.72 -16.08
CA ASP A 9 -16.86 -1.76 -17.35
C ASP A 9 -15.77 -2.81 -17.30
N LEU A 10 -15.02 -2.87 -16.19
CA LEU A 10 -13.97 -3.87 -15.99
C LEU A 10 -14.55 -5.29 -16.03
N LYS A 11 -15.66 -5.56 -15.33
CA LYS A 11 -16.37 -6.85 -15.37
C LYS A 11 -16.74 -7.24 -16.80
N SER A 12 -17.29 -6.30 -17.56
CA SER A 12 -17.70 -6.52 -18.94
C SER A 12 -16.52 -6.84 -19.85
N GLN A 13 -15.39 -6.16 -19.68
CA GLN A 13 -14.19 -6.42 -20.45
C GLN A 13 -13.59 -7.78 -20.13
N ILE A 14 -13.49 -8.15 -18.85
CA ILE A 14 -13.02 -9.48 -18.45
C ILE A 14 -13.90 -10.56 -19.06
N ALA A 15 -15.23 -10.42 -19.03
CA ALA A 15 -16.15 -11.36 -19.65
C ALA A 15 -15.89 -11.51 -21.16
N ASN A 16 -15.65 -10.39 -21.88
CA ASN A 16 -15.31 -10.39 -23.29
C ASN A 16 -13.99 -11.14 -23.58
N TYR A 17 -12.96 -10.91 -22.76
CA TYR A 17 -11.67 -11.60 -22.93
C TYR A 17 -11.75 -13.09 -22.63
N LEU A 18 -12.54 -13.48 -21.63
CA LEU A 18 -12.75 -14.89 -21.29
C LEU A 18 -13.57 -15.59 -22.38
N ALA A 19 -14.50 -14.89 -23.04
CA ALA A 19 -15.44 -15.43 -24.02
C ALA A 19 -16.25 -16.62 -23.46
N ARG A 20 -16.57 -16.60 -22.14
CA ARG A 20 -17.29 -17.66 -21.42
C ARG A 20 -18.36 -17.06 -20.54
N SER A 21 -19.61 -17.41 -20.77
CA SER A 21 -20.76 -16.90 -20.01
C SER A 21 -20.95 -17.60 -18.65
N ASP A 22 -20.45 -18.81 -18.50
CA ASP A 22 -20.53 -19.61 -17.26
C ASP A 22 -19.63 -19.07 -16.13
N LEU A 23 -18.67 -18.20 -16.45
CA LEU A 23 -17.76 -17.60 -15.45
C LEU A 23 -18.17 -16.20 -15.01
N THR A 24 -19.29 -15.66 -15.50
CA THR A 24 -19.73 -14.28 -15.19
C THR A 24 -19.85 -14.04 -13.70
N ASP A 25 -20.40 -14.99 -12.94
CA ASP A 25 -20.56 -14.90 -11.49
C ASP A 25 -19.23 -15.01 -10.71
N LYS A 26 -18.15 -15.45 -11.38
CA LYS A 26 -16.83 -15.59 -10.78
C LYS A 26 -15.92 -14.38 -11.02
N ILE A 27 -16.25 -13.53 -12.00
CA ILE A 27 -15.47 -12.35 -12.36
C ILE A 27 -15.21 -11.44 -11.16
N PRO A 28 -16.19 -11.14 -10.27
CA PRO A 28 -15.94 -10.36 -9.05
C PRO A 28 -14.80 -10.94 -8.20
N THR A 29 -14.76 -12.25 -8.02
CA THR A 29 -13.70 -12.94 -7.27
C THR A 29 -12.33 -12.80 -7.95
N PHE A 30 -12.27 -12.88 -9.28
CA PHE A 30 -11.01 -12.70 -10.01
C PHE A 30 -10.48 -11.27 -9.84
N ILE A 31 -11.35 -10.26 -9.87
CA ILE A 31 -10.97 -8.86 -9.63
C ILE A 31 -10.45 -8.68 -8.20
N GLU A 32 -11.15 -9.20 -7.21
CA GLU A 32 -10.73 -9.13 -5.80
C GLU A 32 -9.35 -9.79 -5.58
N LEU A 33 -9.11 -10.97 -6.17
CA LEU A 33 -7.81 -11.64 -6.11
C LEU A 33 -6.70 -10.81 -6.78
N ALA A 34 -7.00 -10.18 -7.92
CA ALA A 34 -6.07 -9.26 -8.58
C ALA A 34 -5.74 -8.04 -7.71
N GLU A 35 -6.72 -7.44 -7.03
CA GLU A 35 -6.49 -6.34 -6.10
C GLU A 35 -5.64 -6.77 -4.91
N ILE A 36 -5.92 -7.94 -4.33
CA ILE A 36 -5.09 -8.52 -3.25
C ILE A 36 -3.66 -8.75 -3.73
N ARG A 37 -3.47 -9.22 -4.97
CA ARG A 37 -2.17 -9.41 -5.59
C ARG A 37 -1.45 -8.09 -5.78
N LEU A 38 -2.12 -7.05 -6.30
CA LEU A 38 -1.56 -5.71 -6.44
C LEU A 38 -1.14 -5.11 -5.10
N ASN A 39 -1.93 -5.31 -4.04
CA ASN A 39 -1.56 -4.89 -2.67
C ASN A 39 -0.25 -5.52 -2.18
N ARG A 40 0.13 -6.70 -2.66
CA ARG A 40 1.40 -7.36 -2.32
C ARG A 40 2.55 -6.87 -3.19
N ASP A 41 2.28 -6.73 -4.49
CA ASP A 41 3.31 -6.58 -5.51
C ASP A 41 3.66 -5.11 -5.80
N LEU A 42 2.76 -4.16 -5.52
CA LEU A 42 2.87 -2.79 -6.00
C LEU A 42 2.76 -1.76 -4.86
N ARG A 43 3.63 -0.72 -4.92
CA ARG A 43 3.58 0.48 -4.10
C ARG A 43 3.41 1.68 -5.02
N LEU A 44 2.17 2.13 -5.17
CA LEU A 44 1.86 3.30 -5.96
C LEU A 44 2.02 4.56 -5.11
N ARG A 45 2.69 5.58 -5.66
CA ARG A 45 2.74 6.91 -5.03
C ARG A 45 1.33 7.47 -4.76
N GLN A 46 0.36 7.17 -5.62
CA GLN A 46 -1.01 7.61 -5.51
C GLN A 46 -1.79 6.94 -4.36
N THR A 47 -1.26 5.88 -3.79
CA THR A 47 -1.80 5.25 -2.57
C THR A 47 -1.16 5.77 -1.28
N LEU A 48 -0.26 6.77 -1.37
CA LEU A 48 0.27 7.43 -0.19
C LEU A 48 -0.84 8.21 0.53
N GLN A 49 -0.91 8.00 1.82
CA GLN A 49 -1.85 8.64 2.73
C GLN A 49 -1.08 9.35 3.84
N ASN A 50 -1.41 10.62 4.07
CA ASN A 50 -0.96 11.34 5.25
C ASN A 50 -2.01 11.23 6.35
N SER A 51 -1.57 10.93 7.55
CA SER A 51 -2.43 10.87 8.72
C SER A 51 -1.71 11.43 9.94
N THR A 52 -2.47 12.02 10.84
CA THR A 52 -1.96 12.56 12.09
C THR A 52 -2.64 11.88 13.26
N TYR A 53 -1.91 11.67 14.34
CA TYR A 53 -2.48 11.25 15.62
C TYR A 53 -1.73 11.90 16.76
N THR A 54 -2.40 11.98 17.91
CA THR A 54 -1.80 12.53 19.13
C THR A 54 -1.48 11.39 20.08
N MET A 55 -0.20 11.30 20.49
CA MET A 55 0.23 10.36 21.52
C MET A 55 -0.36 10.74 22.86
N THR A 56 -0.60 9.77 23.71
CA THR A 56 -0.99 9.96 25.10
C THR A 56 0.22 9.79 26.01
N ALA A 57 0.45 10.73 26.91
CA ALA A 57 1.53 10.62 27.91
C ALA A 57 1.42 9.29 28.69
N GLY A 58 2.54 8.60 28.86
CA GLY A 58 2.62 7.30 29.53
C GLY A 58 2.17 6.11 28.67
N ASN A 59 1.62 6.32 27.47
CA ASN A 59 1.22 5.24 26.57
C ASN A 59 2.17 5.18 25.36
N LYS A 60 2.94 4.11 25.27
CA LYS A 60 3.88 3.87 24.16
C LYS A 60 3.27 3.23 22.93
N LEU A 61 2.01 2.77 23.01
CA LEU A 61 1.36 2.04 21.91
C LEU A 61 0.32 2.92 21.22
N VAL A 62 0.33 2.87 19.91
CA VAL A 62 -0.65 3.55 19.05
C VAL A 62 -1.15 2.56 18.00
N PRO A 63 -2.47 2.39 17.84
CA PRO A 63 -3.01 1.47 16.85
C PRO A 63 -2.58 1.82 15.42
N VAL A 64 -2.20 0.80 14.66
CA VAL A 64 -1.94 0.92 13.22
C VAL A 64 -3.26 1.19 12.50
N PRO A 65 -3.33 2.14 11.53
CA PRO A 65 -4.52 2.35 10.72
C PRO A 65 -5.00 1.07 10.04
N ALA A 66 -6.31 0.90 9.92
CA ALA A 66 -6.91 -0.33 9.36
C ALA A 66 -6.53 -0.55 7.87
N ASP A 67 -6.29 0.53 7.15
CA ASP A 67 -5.88 0.56 5.75
C ASP A 67 -4.35 0.59 5.55
N PHE A 68 -3.57 0.53 6.62
CA PHE A 68 -2.10 0.55 6.58
C PHE A 68 -1.54 -0.65 5.82
N LEU A 69 -0.62 -0.38 4.91
CA LEU A 69 0.12 -1.38 4.17
C LEU A 69 1.61 -1.33 4.51
N GLU A 70 2.23 -0.15 4.38
CA GLU A 70 3.65 0.04 4.62
C GLU A 70 3.97 1.49 4.99
N MET A 71 4.82 1.68 6.00
CA MET A 71 5.27 3.01 6.42
C MET A 71 6.30 3.55 5.44
N LYS A 72 6.11 4.80 5.02
CA LYS A 72 7.11 5.55 4.28
C LYS A 72 7.95 6.39 5.22
N GLU A 73 7.31 7.23 6.01
CA GLU A 73 7.97 8.08 7.01
C GLU A 73 7.02 8.48 8.13
N GLN A 74 7.58 8.82 9.28
CA GLN A 74 6.83 9.47 10.34
C GLN A 74 7.73 10.37 11.17
N HIS A 75 7.15 11.45 11.68
CA HIS A 75 7.84 12.42 12.48
C HIS A 75 6.91 13.05 13.53
N ILE A 76 7.50 13.57 14.58
CA ILE A 76 6.78 14.36 15.59
C ILE A 76 6.77 15.81 15.11
N ASN A 77 5.58 16.41 15.04
CA ASN A 77 5.39 17.80 14.68
C ASN A 77 5.76 18.72 15.85
N THR A 78 7.05 18.96 15.99
CA THR A 78 7.65 19.87 16.99
C THR A 78 8.57 20.86 16.28
N ASN A 79 8.96 21.92 16.94
CA ASN A 79 9.96 22.85 16.43
C ASN A 79 11.26 22.71 17.23
N PRO A 80 12.36 22.15 16.68
CA PRO A 80 12.45 21.51 15.34
C PRO A 80 11.67 20.18 15.25
N VAL A 81 11.31 19.81 14.01
CA VAL A 81 10.69 18.52 13.70
C VAL A 81 11.60 17.38 14.15
N THR A 82 11.03 16.35 14.75
CA THR A 82 11.79 15.17 15.20
C THR A 82 11.40 13.96 14.35
N ASN A 83 12.33 13.50 13.51
CA ASN A 83 12.12 12.28 12.74
C ASN A 83 12.14 11.05 13.66
N LEU A 84 11.23 10.13 13.43
CA LEU A 84 11.14 8.86 14.14
C LEU A 84 11.87 7.79 13.33
N THR A 85 12.83 7.13 13.96
CA THR A 85 13.64 6.09 13.30
C THR A 85 13.07 4.71 13.60
N PHE A 86 12.83 3.93 12.55
CA PHE A 86 12.41 2.53 12.70
C PHE A 86 13.54 1.68 13.28
N GLN A 87 13.20 0.84 14.25
CA GLN A 87 14.10 -0.19 14.80
C GLN A 87 13.41 -1.54 14.73
N SER A 88 14.19 -2.59 14.47
CA SER A 88 13.68 -3.96 14.64
C SER A 88 13.26 -4.20 16.09
N THR A 89 12.24 -5.00 16.31
CA THR A 89 11.67 -5.27 17.63
C THR A 89 12.73 -5.70 18.64
N SER A 90 13.70 -6.52 18.23
CA SER A 90 14.78 -6.99 19.10
C SER A 90 15.72 -5.87 19.57
N VAL A 91 16.07 -4.95 18.66
CA VAL A 91 16.91 -3.78 18.98
C VAL A 91 16.14 -2.78 19.84
N PHE A 92 14.89 -2.54 19.49
CA PHE A 92 14.01 -1.61 20.20
C PHE A 92 13.87 -1.93 21.68
N TYR A 93 13.60 -3.21 22.03
CA TYR A 93 13.48 -3.60 23.44
C TYR A 93 14.83 -3.72 24.17
N ARG A 94 15.90 -4.07 23.46
CA ARG A 94 17.24 -4.19 24.07
C ARG A 94 17.81 -2.86 24.53
N ASN A 95 17.49 -1.75 23.85
CA ASN A 95 18.02 -0.42 24.16
C ASN A 95 17.54 0.15 25.51
N GLY A 96 16.57 -0.48 26.18
CA GLY A 96 16.06 -0.07 27.49
C GLY A 96 15.26 1.25 27.49
N LEU A 97 15.26 2.00 26.40
CA LEU A 97 14.58 3.29 26.28
C LEU A 97 13.06 3.19 26.43
N VAL A 98 12.51 2.00 26.18
CA VAL A 98 11.06 1.72 26.35
C VAL A 98 10.57 1.98 27.76
N ASN A 99 11.45 1.85 28.75
CA ASN A 99 11.13 2.01 30.18
C ASN A 99 11.45 3.43 30.71
N THR A 100 11.93 4.33 29.84
CA THR A 100 12.20 5.72 30.19
C THR A 100 11.12 6.61 29.61
N ALA A 101 10.69 7.62 30.34
CA ALA A 101 9.78 8.65 29.86
C ALA A 101 10.57 9.74 29.13
N GLY A 102 10.04 10.20 28.00
CA GLY A 102 10.66 11.27 27.23
C GLY A 102 10.04 11.42 25.86
N LYS A 103 10.56 12.39 25.08
CA LYS A 103 10.16 12.57 23.69
C LYS A 103 10.61 11.38 22.85
N PRO A 104 9.69 10.69 22.14
CA PRO A 104 10.05 9.55 21.30
C PRO A 104 11.00 9.91 20.15
N THR A 105 11.94 9.02 19.86
CA THR A 105 12.88 9.12 18.75
C THR A 105 12.92 7.86 17.90
N TYR A 106 12.46 6.75 18.47
CA TYR A 106 12.40 5.46 17.81
C TYR A 106 11.01 4.88 17.82
N TYR A 107 10.72 4.08 16.80
CA TYR A 107 9.50 3.29 16.77
C TYR A 107 9.77 1.89 16.22
N THR A 108 8.85 1.00 16.52
CA THR A 108 8.76 -0.34 15.92
C THR A 108 7.30 -0.72 15.73
N GLN A 109 7.03 -1.75 14.96
CA GLN A 109 5.69 -2.31 14.85
C GLN A 109 5.63 -3.61 15.64
N VAL A 110 4.65 -3.71 16.54
CA VAL A 110 4.37 -4.91 17.34
C VAL A 110 2.92 -5.29 17.12
N ALA A 111 2.71 -6.39 16.42
CA ALA A 111 1.38 -6.86 16.05
C ALA A 111 0.58 -5.79 15.27
N ARG A 112 -0.45 -5.21 15.88
CA ARG A 112 -1.33 -4.20 15.31
C ARG A 112 -1.10 -2.80 15.86
N ASP A 113 0.01 -2.60 16.57
CA ASP A 113 0.35 -1.32 17.17
C ASP A 113 1.74 -0.86 16.74
N PHE A 114 1.91 0.45 16.64
CA PHE A 114 3.22 1.08 16.67
C PHE A 114 3.62 1.26 18.14
N ALA A 115 4.84 0.85 18.48
CA ALA A 115 5.44 1.09 19.79
C ALA A 115 6.51 2.16 19.66
N TYR A 116 6.53 3.10 20.60
CA TYR A 116 7.43 4.26 20.61
C TYR A 116 8.38 4.23 21.80
N ALA A 117 9.61 4.68 21.58
CA ALA A 117 10.63 4.80 22.62
C ALA A 117 11.44 6.09 22.44
N PRO A 118 11.75 6.79 23.56
CA PRO A 118 11.21 6.65 24.91
C PRO A 118 9.68 6.64 24.98
N THR A 119 9.11 6.13 26.07
CA THR A 119 7.66 6.25 26.31
C THR A 119 7.27 7.74 26.38
N PRO A 120 6.26 8.20 25.61
CA PRO A 120 5.89 9.60 25.57
C PRO A 120 5.63 10.18 26.97
N ASP A 121 6.28 11.29 27.32
CA ASP A 121 6.08 12.04 28.56
C ASP A 121 5.02 13.14 28.43
N ALA A 122 4.60 13.43 27.21
CA ALA A 122 3.59 14.42 26.87
C ALA A 122 2.73 13.98 25.67
N ALA A 123 1.71 14.76 25.35
CA ALA A 123 0.91 14.58 24.15
C ALA A 123 1.66 15.15 22.93
N TYR A 124 2.30 14.28 22.16
CA TYR A 124 2.98 14.65 20.92
C TYR A 124 2.10 14.37 19.72
N VAL A 125 2.04 15.32 18.79
CA VAL A 125 1.38 15.12 17.50
C VAL A 125 2.38 14.46 16.55
N VAL A 126 2.03 13.29 16.04
CA VAL A 126 2.79 12.55 15.03
C VAL A 126 2.10 12.68 13.70
N GLU A 127 2.88 13.00 12.69
CA GLU A 127 2.49 12.94 11.29
C GLU A 127 3.14 11.72 10.66
N MET A 128 2.35 10.91 9.95
CA MET A 128 2.83 9.74 9.25
C MET A 128 2.36 9.73 7.80
N THR A 129 3.28 9.34 6.93
CA THR A 129 3.01 9.07 5.51
C THR A 129 3.20 7.58 5.30
N TYR A 130 2.17 6.91 4.80
CA TYR A 130 2.20 5.47 4.56
C TYR A 130 1.45 5.09 3.28
N TYR A 131 1.78 3.93 2.72
CA TYR A 131 1.00 3.34 1.65
C TYR A 131 -0.25 2.70 2.24
N LYS A 132 -1.43 3.12 1.76
CA LYS A 132 -2.71 2.53 2.16
C LYS A 132 -3.12 1.41 1.22
N LYS A 133 -3.91 0.49 1.73
CA LYS A 133 -4.66 -0.46 0.90
C LYS A 133 -5.83 0.28 0.26
N PRO A 134 -5.92 0.36 -1.07
CA PRO A 134 -7.13 0.84 -1.72
C PRO A 134 -8.36 0.02 -1.29
N THR A 135 -9.50 0.69 -1.20
CA THR A 135 -10.74 -0.01 -0.91
C THR A 135 -11.08 -0.94 -2.06
N ILE A 136 -11.40 -2.21 -1.75
CA ILE A 136 -11.77 -3.22 -2.74
C ILE A 136 -12.98 -2.73 -3.53
N MET A 137 -12.93 -2.92 -4.85
CA MET A 137 -14.03 -2.54 -5.73
C MET A 137 -15.24 -3.45 -5.53
N SER A 138 -16.42 -2.83 -5.68
CA SER A 138 -17.70 -3.51 -5.61
C SER A 138 -18.75 -2.69 -6.38
N ASP A 139 -19.97 -3.17 -6.48
CA ASP A 139 -21.06 -2.41 -7.10
C ASP A 139 -21.40 -1.12 -6.31
N THR A 140 -21.08 -1.07 -5.00
CA THR A 140 -21.21 0.13 -4.17
C THR A 140 -19.96 1.00 -4.12
N ASN A 141 -18.79 0.45 -4.49
CA ASN A 141 -17.52 1.16 -4.64
C ASN A 141 -16.97 0.91 -6.05
N PRO A 142 -17.45 1.62 -7.07
CA PRO A 142 -17.22 1.29 -8.47
C PRO A 142 -15.82 1.66 -8.99
N SER A 143 -15.00 2.33 -8.19
CA SER A 143 -13.66 2.77 -8.60
C SER A 143 -12.72 2.84 -7.41
N ASN A 144 -11.43 2.62 -7.67
CA ASN A 144 -10.35 2.84 -6.70
C ASN A 144 -9.08 3.33 -7.41
N GLU A 145 -8.00 3.48 -6.67
CA GLU A 145 -6.73 3.96 -7.19
C GLU A 145 -6.16 3.02 -8.27
N TYR A 146 -6.33 1.69 -8.12
CA TYR A 146 -5.84 0.74 -9.13
C TYR A 146 -6.57 0.87 -10.45
N LEU A 147 -7.90 1.00 -10.43
CA LEU A 147 -8.67 1.20 -11.67
C LEU A 147 -8.29 2.52 -12.37
N THR A 148 -7.96 3.54 -11.59
CA THR A 148 -7.62 4.87 -12.12
C THR A 148 -6.22 4.91 -12.72
N TYR A 149 -5.24 4.27 -12.08
CA TYR A 149 -3.82 4.44 -12.43
C TYR A 149 -3.19 3.24 -13.13
N CYS A 150 -3.76 2.04 -12.95
CA CYS A 150 -3.26 0.80 -13.57
C CYS A 150 -4.39 -0.18 -13.97
N PRO A 151 -5.35 0.29 -14.80
CA PRO A 151 -6.49 -0.53 -15.21
C PRO A 151 -6.07 -1.78 -15.98
N ASP A 152 -4.97 -1.73 -16.72
CA ASP A 152 -4.35 -2.84 -17.44
C ASP A 152 -3.89 -3.95 -16.49
N LEU A 153 -3.25 -3.59 -15.37
CA LEU A 153 -2.84 -4.58 -14.37
C LEU A 153 -4.02 -5.26 -13.69
N LEU A 154 -5.11 -4.52 -13.44
CA LEU A 154 -6.34 -5.12 -12.92
C LEU A 154 -6.93 -6.11 -13.93
N LEU A 155 -7.00 -5.73 -15.21
CA LEU A 155 -7.52 -6.58 -16.25
C LEU A 155 -6.69 -7.87 -16.39
N TYR A 156 -5.37 -7.74 -16.62
CA TYR A 156 -4.50 -8.90 -16.82
C TYR A 156 -4.31 -9.71 -15.54
N GLY A 157 -4.31 -9.07 -14.39
CA GLY A 157 -4.31 -9.74 -13.09
C GLY A 157 -5.56 -10.61 -12.92
N ALA A 158 -6.76 -10.06 -13.12
CA ALA A 158 -8.00 -10.81 -13.02
C ALA A 158 -8.10 -11.95 -14.02
N LEU A 159 -7.62 -11.74 -15.26
CA LEU A 159 -7.53 -12.79 -16.28
C LEU A 159 -6.54 -13.89 -15.88
N ALA A 160 -5.41 -13.55 -15.28
CA ALA A 160 -4.47 -14.54 -14.76
C ALA A 160 -5.05 -15.34 -13.58
N GLU A 161 -5.81 -14.69 -12.69
CA GLU A 161 -6.48 -15.34 -11.55
C GLU A 161 -7.65 -16.25 -12.00
N SER A 162 -8.11 -16.15 -13.24
CA SER A 162 -9.10 -17.09 -13.81
C SER A 162 -8.51 -18.45 -14.20
N ALA A 163 -7.18 -18.60 -14.16
CA ALA A 163 -6.45 -19.81 -14.56
C ALA A 163 -7.04 -21.13 -14.03
N PRO A 164 -7.47 -21.27 -12.76
CA PRO A 164 -8.04 -22.51 -12.25
C PRO A 164 -9.30 -22.98 -12.97
N TYR A 165 -9.98 -22.07 -13.69
CA TYR A 165 -11.22 -22.33 -14.42
C TYR A 165 -11.00 -22.53 -15.93
N LEU A 166 -9.79 -22.29 -16.41
CA LEU A 166 -9.44 -22.28 -17.85
C LEU A 166 -8.40 -23.35 -18.14
N MET A 167 -8.70 -24.62 -17.90
CA MET A 167 -7.79 -25.73 -18.10
C MET A 167 -7.02 -25.60 -19.43
N ASP A 168 -5.67 -25.55 -19.33
CA ASP A 168 -4.71 -25.51 -20.47
C ASP A 168 -4.95 -24.38 -21.51
N ASP A 169 -5.45 -23.23 -21.07
CA ASP A 169 -5.61 -22.08 -21.96
C ASP A 169 -4.26 -21.42 -22.26
N ALA A 170 -3.81 -21.48 -23.50
CA ALA A 170 -2.54 -20.88 -23.95
C ALA A 170 -2.48 -19.35 -23.71
N ARG A 171 -3.62 -18.66 -23.56
CA ARG A 171 -3.69 -17.22 -23.29
C ARG A 171 -3.19 -16.84 -21.90
N LEU A 172 -3.20 -17.79 -20.92
CA LEU A 172 -2.77 -17.54 -19.55
C LEU A 172 -1.33 -17.07 -19.47
N THR A 173 -0.43 -17.69 -20.24
CA THR A 173 0.97 -17.28 -20.29
C THR A 173 1.14 -15.85 -20.80
N THR A 174 0.33 -15.46 -21.79
CA THR A 174 0.32 -14.12 -22.35
C THR A 174 -0.18 -13.09 -21.33
N TRP A 175 -1.31 -13.37 -20.64
CA TRP A 175 -1.85 -12.48 -19.62
C TRP A 175 -0.90 -12.30 -18.44
N GLN A 176 -0.26 -13.38 -17.99
CA GLN A 176 0.75 -13.30 -16.94
C GLN A 176 1.99 -12.49 -17.38
N ALA A 177 2.43 -12.65 -18.64
CA ALA A 177 3.54 -11.86 -19.17
C ALA A 177 3.18 -10.37 -19.25
N LEU A 178 1.99 -10.02 -19.73
CA LEU A 178 1.52 -8.62 -19.78
C LEU A 178 1.38 -8.00 -18.39
N TYR A 179 0.86 -8.76 -17.42
CA TYR A 179 0.83 -8.33 -16.02
C TYR A 179 2.24 -8.01 -15.49
N ASN A 180 3.19 -8.91 -15.69
CA ASN A 180 4.56 -8.73 -15.19
C ASN A 180 5.27 -7.54 -15.84
N VAL A 181 5.07 -7.33 -17.15
CA VAL A 181 5.64 -6.18 -17.88
C VAL A 181 5.03 -4.87 -17.38
N GLY A 182 3.71 -4.81 -17.21
CA GLY A 182 3.04 -3.63 -16.67
C GLY A 182 3.48 -3.33 -15.23
N LEU A 183 3.58 -4.35 -14.38
CA LEU A 183 4.06 -4.23 -13.00
C LEU A 183 5.47 -3.65 -12.93
N ALA A 184 6.41 -4.20 -13.72
CA ALA A 184 7.79 -3.71 -13.75
C ALA A 184 7.88 -2.26 -14.24
N SER A 185 7.08 -1.89 -15.26
CA SER A 185 7.03 -0.53 -15.78
C SER A 185 6.51 0.47 -14.74
N LEU A 186 5.42 0.13 -14.03
CA LEU A 186 4.84 0.99 -13.00
C LEU A 186 5.74 1.12 -11.77
N THR A 187 6.36 0.03 -11.32
CA THR A 187 7.31 0.06 -10.21
C THR A 187 8.44 1.02 -10.51
N LYS A 188 9.05 0.90 -11.69
CA LYS A 188 10.12 1.80 -12.15
C LYS A 188 9.65 3.25 -12.20
N SER A 189 8.48 3.52 -12.79
CA SER A 189 7.93 4.89 -12.87
C SER A 189 7.62 5.47 -11.49
N SER A 190 7.16 4.65 -10.54
CA SER A 190 6.89 5.07 -9.16
C SER A 190 8.20 5.44 -8.45
N GLU A 191 9.24 4.63 -8.58
CA GLU A 191 10.57 4.90 -8.03
C GLU A 191 11.18 6.17 -8.62
N GLU A 192 11.16 6.33 -9.95
CA GLU A 192 11.67 7.52 -10.62
C GLU A 192 10.93 8.79 -10.19
N SER A 193 9.64 8.71 -9.92
CA SER A 193 8.83 9.86 -9.48
C SER A 193 9.11 10.30 -8.04
N GLU A 194 9.73 9.46 -7.22
CA GLU A 194 10.14 9.80 -5.85
C GLU A 194 11.40 10.66 -5.84
N TYR A 195 12.24 10.52 -6.85
CA TYR A 195 13.47 11.28 -7.01
C TYR A 195 13.32 12.28 -8.16
N PRO A 196 12.90 13.53 -7.88
CA PRO A 196 12.88 14.54 -8.94
C PRO A 196 14.29 14.67 -9.52
N ALA A 197 14.38 14.90 -10.84
CA ALA A 197 15.65 14.98 -11.60
C ALA A 197 16.56 16.16 -11.17
N GLN A 198 16.50 16.57 -9.94
CA GLN A 198 17.37 17.58 -9.33
C GLN A 198 18.45 16.90 -8.49
N PRO A 199 19.66 17.48 -8.44
CA PRO A 199 20.73 16.92 -7.62
C PRO A 199 20.28 16.85 -6.16
N LEU A 200 20.44 15.69 -5.54
CA LEU A 200 20.18 15.50 -4.11
C LEU A 200 21.09 16.42 -3.31
N ALA A 201 20.54 17.40 -2.61
CA ALA A 201 21.28 18.19 -1.66
C ALA A 201 21.58 17.32 -0.44
N VAL A 202 22.80 16.78 -0.35
CA VAL A 202 23.29 16.13 0.86
C VAL A 202 23.65 17.23 1.85
N GLN A 203 22.81 17.45 2.87
CA GLN A 203 23.25 18.24 4.03
C GLN A 203 24.22 17.37 4.84
N LEU A 204 25.48 17.72 4.80
CA LEU A 204 26.46 17.21 5.74
C LEU A 204 26.13 17.83 7.12
N SER A 205 25.72 16.99 8.04
CA SER A 205 25.57 17.35 9.46
C SER A 205 26.89 17.53 10.15
#